data_37e926a66408991340819aab06868c2f
#
_entry.id   37e926a66408991340819aab06868c2f
#
_cell.length_a   1.000
_cell.length_b   1.000
_cell.length_c   1.000
_cell.angle_alpha   90.00
_cell.angle_beta   90.00
_cell.angle_gamma   90.00
#
_symmetry.space_group_name_H-M   'P 1'
#
loop_
_entity.id
_entity.type
_entity.pdbx_description
1 polymer ?
#
loop_
_entity_poly.entity_id
_entity_poly.type
_entity_poly.pdbx_seq_one_letter_code
_entity_poly.pdbx_strand_id
1 'polypeptide(L)'
;MIDRRNVILSGGAALGGAMLAGPAQAAAALPGQARAAAAAPRPKSPQFPAGFLWGAATAGHQVEGNDTASDLWLLENLQPTAFAERSGDACNSFELWPRDLDLVRELGLNSYRFSIEWSRIEPEPGQFSMAMLDHYKRMIDGCRERGLTPVVTFNHFTAPRWFSADGGWLNAASAGRFARYCERAARHLAASIGYATTLNEPNLLHILKWMNLPAPLLEAQRAMLTAAARVTGTPQFSAANVANFEDLGRQQAGLLAAHAAGRAAIKGVRPDLPVGLSLAVQDDQVVGKDPAVRDRKRAECYGAWLEAAKQDDFIGVQNYERAIYDAKGRVALPADLPRNSMGSEIYPPSLGGAVRYVHGATGRPIFVTEHGLGSADDTQRAAFIPPALAGLKAAIDEGIPVRGYIHWSLIDNFEWIFGYGPKYGLYAVDRQSFRRTAKPSAAVYGAIARRNSL
;
A
#
# COMPACT_ATOMS: atom_id res chain seq x y z
N MET A 1 37.93 1.49 -0.94
CA MET A 1 36.82 1.77 -1.87
C MET A 1 36.01 0.47 -2.01
N ILE A 2 34.89 0.39 -1.31
CA ILE A 2 33.98 -0.78 -1.39
C ILE A 2 33.16 -0.57 -2.66
N ASP A 3 33.18 -1.55 -3.57
CA ASP A 3 32.47 -1.48 -4.85
C ASP A 3 30.96 -1.41 -4.60
N ARG A 4 30.37 -0.26 -4.95
CA ARG A 4 28.94 0.07 -4.74
C ARG A 4 27.97 -0.92 -5.42
N ARG A 5 28.38 -1.61 -6.45
CA ARG A 5 27.56 -2.63 -7.15
C ARG A 5 27.29 -3.86 -6.30
N ASN A 6 28.22 -4.24 -5.45
CA ASN A 6 28.07 -5.43 -4.58
C ASN A 6 27.20 -5.18 -3.35
N VAL A 7 27.08 -3.95 -2.87
CA VAL A 7 26.18 -3.61 -1.73
C VAL A 7 24.71 -3.53 -2.17
N ILE A 8 24.46 -3.05 -3.39
CA ILE A 8 23.08 -2.93 -3.94
C ILE A 8 22.55 -4.30 -4.37
N LEU A 9 23.42 -5.13 -4.99
CA LEU A 9 23.05 -6.50 -5.36
C LEU A 9 22.89 -7.42 -4.14
N SER A 10 23.68 -7.21 -3.07
CA SER A 10 23.47 -7.94 -1.82
C SER A 10 22.27 -7.45 -1.01
N GLY A 11 21.85 -6.17 -1.12
CA GLY A 11 20.64 -5.65 -0.48
C GLY A 11 19.36 -6.18 -1.14
N GLY A 12 19.28 -6.19 -2.46
CA GLY A 12 18.12 -6.71 -3.20
C GLY A 12 18.03 -8.24 -3.17
N ALA A 13 19.17 -8.91 -3.28
CA ALA A 13 19.24 -10.37 -3.13
C ALA A 13 19.13 -10.80 -1.66
N ALA A 14 19.48 -9.95 -0.70
CA ALA A 14 19.38 -10.25 0.74
C ALA A 14 17.94 -10.25 1.26
N LEU A 15 17.00 -9.52 0.65
CA LEU A 15 15.59 -9.68 0.98
C LEU A 15 15.02 -11.00 0.44
N GLY A 16 15.58 -11.53 -0.63
CA GLY A 16 15.26 -12.88 -1.14
C GLY A 16 16.15 -14.01 -0.62
N GLY A 17 17.38 -13.73 -0.19
CA GLY A 17 18.40 -14.73 0.15
C GLY A 17 18.87 -14.75 1.60
N ALA A 18 18.77 -13.68 2.36
CA ALA A 18 19.28 -13.62 3.75
C ALA A 18 18.35 -14.27 4.79
N MET A 19 17.27 -14.90 4.39
CA MET A 19 16.52 -15.82 5.26
C MET A 19 17.17 -17.21 5.40
N LEU A 20 18.35 -17.45 4.84
CA LEU A 20 18.92 -18.83 4.72
C LEU A 20 20.30 -19.05 5.33
N ALA A 21 20.88 -18.12 6.08
CA ALA A 21 22.20 -18.34 6.70
C ALA A 21 22.19 -18.20 8.22
N GLY A 22 21.37 -18.98 8.88
CA GLY A 22 21.59 -19.45 10.26
C GLY A 22 22.16 -20.87 10.20
N PRO A 23 22.96 -21.34 11.20
CA PRO A 23 23.54 -22.68 11.15
C PRO A 23 22.40 -23.70 11.04
N ALA A 24 22.51 -24.55 10.03
CA ALA A 24 21.61 -25.66 9.80
C ALA A 24 21.64 -26.64 10.98
N GLN A 25 20.74 -26.43 11.93
CA GLN A 25 20.24 -27.56 12.70
C GLN A 25 19.20 -28.24 11.81
N ALA A 26 19.48 -29.43 11.39
CA ALA A 26 18.57 -30.29 10.67
C ALA A 26 17.29 -30.48 11.50
N ALA A 27 16.31 -29.60 11.29
CA ALA A 27 14.96 -29.84 11.74
C ALA A 27 14.39 -30.94 10.86
N ALA A 28 14.18 -32.13 11.42
CA ALA A 28 13.50 -33.22 10.77
C ALA A 28 12.22 -32.68 10.14
N ALA A 29 12.13 -32.78 8.83
CA ALA A 29 10.94 -32.43 8.08
C ALA A 29 9.77 -33.22 8.64
N LEU A 30 8.78 -32.56 9.21
CA LEU A 30 7.52 -33.17 9.59
C LEU A 30 6.82 -33.58 8.27
N PRO A 31 6.74 -34.87 7.97
CA PRO A 31 6.11 -35.32 6.75
C PRO A 31 4.60 -35.07 6.86
N GLY A 32 4.05 -34.34 5.92
CA GLY A 32 2.62 -34.33 5.64
C GLY A 32 1.78 -33.13 6.11
N GLN A 33 2.26 -32.21 6.97
CA GLN A 33 1.41 -31.13 7.49
C GLN A 33 1.52 -29.79 6.74
N ALA A 34 2.57 -29.55 5.97
CA ALA A 34 2.69 -28.34 5.13
C ALA A 34 1.85 -28.42 3.83
N ARG A 35 1.32 -29.59 3.49
CA ARG A 35 0.52 -29.82 2.26
C ARG A 35 -0.98 -29.59 2.39
N ALA A 36 -1.50 -29.46 3.59
CA ALA A 36 -2.90 -29.07 3.79
C ALA A 36 -3.02 -27.56 3.85
N ALA A 37 -2.66 -26.83 2.76
CA ALA A 37 -3.31 -25.58 2.49
C ALA A 37 -4.79 -25.91 2.31
N ALA A 38 -5.62 -25.60 3.31
CA ALA A 38 -7.07 -25.75 3.17
C ALA A 38 -7.45 -25.07 1.87
N ALA A 39 -8.05 -25.84 0.94
CA ALA A 39 -8.53 -25.26 -0.30
C ALA A 39 -9.41 -24.06 0.06
N ALA A 40 -9.18 -22.91 -0.59
CA ALA A 40 -9.99 -21.72 -0.36
C ALA A 40 -11.48 -22.12 -0.47
N PRO A 41 -12.34 -21.62 0.44
CA PRO A 41 -13.78 -21.90 0.34
C PRO A 41 -14.26 -21.51 -1.06
N ARG A 42 -14.99 -22.39 -1.71
CA ARG A 42 -15.51 -22.11 -3.06
C ARG A 42 -16.69 -21.14 -2.96
N PRO A 43 -16.77 -20.14 -3.84
CA PRO A 43 -17.91 -19.22 -3.88
C PRO A 43 -19.21 -19.96 -4.20
N LYS A 44 -20.30 -19.54 -3.57
CA LYS A 44 -21.66 -20.10 -3.82
C LYS A 44 -22.20 -19.71 -5.20
N SER A 45 -21.77 -18.56 -5.71
CA SER A 45 -22.10 -18.02 -7.03
C SER A 45 -20.87 -17.35 -7.63
N PRO A 46 -20.65 -17.40 -8.95
CA PRO A 46 -19.57 -16.68 -9.59
C PRO A 46 -19.81 -15.16 -9.64
N GLN A 47 -21.04 -14.68 -9.46
CA GLN A 47 -21.45 -13.27 -9.59
C GLN A 47 -21.07 -12.46 -8.35
N PHE A 48 -20.46 -11.30 -8.54
CA PHE A 48 -20.26 -10.31 -7.49
C PHE A 48 -21.51 -9.43 -7.30
N PRO A 49 -21.65 -8.74 -6.16
CA PRO A 49 -22.81 -7.89 -5.90
C PRO A 49 -23.02 -6.84 -7.00
N ALA A 50 -24.27 -6.46 -7.24
CA ALA A 50 -24.58 -5.33 -8.10
C ALA A 50 -23.93 -4.04 -7.54
N GLY A 51 -23.34 -3.23 -8.41
CA GLY A 51 -22.64 -2.00 -8.00
C GLY A 51 -21.26 -2.24 -7.38
N PHE A 52 -20.72 -3.47 -7.44
CA PHE A 52 -19.37 -3.76 -6.98
C PHE A 52 -18.34 -2.92 -7.73
N LEU A 53 -17.41 -2.30 -7.00
CA LEU A 53 -16.40 -1.45 -7.59
C LEU A 53 -15.18 -2.28 -8.01
N TRP A 54 -14.91 -2.28 -9.29
CA TRP A 54 -13.72 -2.84 -9.92
C TRP A 54 -12.76 -1.74 -10.27
N GLY A 55 -11.53 -1.76 -9.75
CA GLY A 55 -10.60 -0.68 -10.00
C GLY A 55 -9.15 -1.11 -10.08
N ALA A 56 -8.31 -0.16 -10.42
CA ALA A 56 -6.87 -0.23 -10.29
C ALA A 56 -6.37 0.99 -9.50
N ALA A 57 -5.17 0.89 -8.93
CA ALA A 57 -4.59 1.96 -8.12
C ALA A 57 -3.26 2.45 -8.66
N THR A 58 -2.93 3.70 -8.28
CA THR A 58 -1.60 4.31 -8.30
C THR A 58 -1.40 5.19 -7.08
N ALA A 59 -0.16 5.62 -6.81
CA ALA A 59 0.15 6.64 -5.81
C ALA A 59 1.00 7.74 -6.44
N GLY A 60 0.76 9.00 -6.09
CA GLY A 60 1.32 10.16 -6.77
C GLY A 60 2.83 10.12 -6.86
N HIS A 61 3.55 10.00 -5.74
CA HIS A 61 5.02 9.94 -5.76
C HIS A 61 5.58 8.81 -6.64
N GLN A 62 4.87 7.68 -6.72
CA GLN A 62 5.31 6.51 -7.48
C GLN A 62 5.11 6.65 -9.00
N VAL A 63 4.20 7.51 -9.44
CA VAL A 63 3.82 7.61 -10.87
C VAL A 63 3.92 9.00 -11.49
N GLU A 64 3.73 10.06 -10.70
CA GLU A 64 3.64 11.43 -11.25
C GLU A 64 4.98 11.98 -11.73
N GLY A 65 6.04 11.74 -10.95
CA GLY A 65 7.37 12.28 -11.19
C GLY A 65 7.59 13.68 -10.63
N ASN A 66 8.84 14.00 -10.35
CA ASN A 66 9.31 15.34 -9.96
C ASN A 66 8.55 15.98 -8.78
N ASP A 67 8.22 15.20 -7.75
CA ASP A 67 7.63 15.74 -6.51
C ASP A 67 8.72 16.32 -5.59
N THR A 68 9.36 17.40 -6.06
CA THR A 68 10.57 17.99 -5.49
C THR A 68 10.38 18.60 -4.11
N ALA A 69 9.14 18.89 -3.70
CA ALA A 69 8.82 19.43 -2.39
C ALA A 69 8.60 18.34 -1.34
N SER A 70 8.60 17.06 -1.74
CA SER A 70 8.35 15.94 -0.83
C SER A 70 9.57 15.54 -0.01
N ASP A 71 9.30 14.90 1.10
CA ASP A 71 10.30 14.29 1.98
C ASP A 71 11.03 13.13 1.29
N LEU A 72 10.30 12.27 0.57
CA LEU A 72 10.91 11.12 -0.12
C LEU A 72 11.79 11.57 -1.28
N TRP A 73 11.41 12.64 -2.02
CA TRP A 73 12.31 13.23 -3.01
C TRP A 73 13.64 13.66 -2.39
N LEU A 74 13.61 14.31 -1.21
CA LEU A 74 14.83 14.64 -0.51
C LEU A 74 15.63 13.37 -0.18
N LEU A 75 15.00 12.36 0.41
CA LEU A 75 15.67 11.14 0.88
C LEU A 75 16.28 10.33 -0.26
N GLU A 76 15.64 10.23 -1.41
CA GLU A 76 16.19 9.49 -2.56
C GLU A 76 17.34 10.24 -3.28
N ASN A 77 17.44 11.56 -3.08
CA ASN A 77 18.48 12.42 -3.68
C ASN A 77 19.65 12.74 -2.75
N LEU A 78 19.59 12.36 -1.48
CA LEU A 78 20.67 12.53 -0.51
C LEU A 78 21.79 11.50 -0.67
N GLN A 79 22.89 11.75 0.07
CA GLN A 79 23.96 10.78 0.30
C GLN A 79 24.29 10.76 1.80
N PRO A 80 24.28 9.59 2.46
CA PRO A 80 23.84 8.29 1.93
C PRO A 80 22.33 8.20 1.72
N THR A 81 21.89 7.33 0.80
CA THR A 81 20.48 6.98 0.60
C THR A 81 20.30 5.47 0.64
N ALA A 82 19.13 5.02 1.13
CA ALA A 82 18.70 3.62 1.10
C ALA A 82 17.95 3.27 -0.21
N PHE A 83 17.65 4.25 -1.04
CA PHE A 83 16.95 4.03 -2.31
C PHE A 83 17.88 3.45 -3.38
N ALA A 84 17.47 2.38 -4.04
CA ALA A 84 18.20 1.77 -5.15
C ALA A 84 18.27 2.69 -6.37
N GLU A 85 17.20 3.41 -6.63
CA GLU A 85 17.04 4.36 -7.73
C GLU A 85 16.27 5.60 -7.24
N ARG A 86 16.31 6.68 -8.03
CA ARG A 86 15.50 7.88 -7.80
C ARG A 86 14.19 7.76 -8.56
N SER A 87 13.12 8.36 -8.03
CA SER A 87 11.83 8.43 -8.73
C SER A 87 11.95 9.20 -10.05
N GLY A 88 12.63 10.34 -10.06
CA GLY A 88 12.81 11.19 -11.25
C GLY A 88 11.45 11.54 -11.88
N ASP A 89 11.34 11.34 -13.19
CA ASP A 89 10.09 11.55 -13.92
C ASP A 89 9.02 10.49 -13.66
N ALA A 90 9.35 9.47 -12.89
CA ALA A 90 8.50 8.31 -12.58
C ALA A 90 7.86 7.72 -13.84
N CYS A 91 6.54 7.74 -13.95
CA CYS A 91 5.78 7.32 -15.12
C CYS A 91 5.23 8.51 -15.90
N ASN A 92 5.62 9.73 -15.53
CA ASN A 92 5.09 10.99 -16.07
C ASN A 92 3.54 11.07 -16.02
N SER A 93 2.94 10.43 -15.00
CA SER A 93 1.49 10.42 -14.86
C SER A 93 0.93 11.79 -14.47
N PHE A 94 1.77 12.71 -13.96
CA PHE A 94 1.36 14.10 -13.74
C PHE A 94 0.79 14.73 -15.02
N GLU A 95 1.38 14.46 -16.16
CA GLU A 95 0.90 14.93 -17.47
C GLU A 95 -0.01 13.89 -18.15
N LEU A 96 0.29 12.60 -17.98
CA LEU A 96 -0.36 11.52 -18.72
C LEU A 96 -1.55 10.87 -17.98
N TRP A 97 -2.02 11.46 -16.87
CA TRP A 97 -3.19 10.96 -16.15
C TRP A 97 -4.44 10.76 -17.04
N PRO A 98 -4.71 11.58 -18.11
CA PRO A 98 -5.87 11.32 -18.96
C PRO A 98 -5.75 9.97 -19.68
N ARG A 99 -4.53 9.64 -20.16
CA ARG A 99 -4.25 8.34 -20.79
C ARG A 99 -4.37 7.20 -19.79
N ASP A 100 -3.88 7.39 -18.55
CA ASP A 100 -3.99 6.38 -17.50
C ASP A 100 -5.47 6.10 -17.16
N LEU A 101 -6.33 7.12 -17.10
CA LEU A 101 -7.77 6.96 -16.92
C LEU A 101 -8.44 6.24 -18.11
N ASP A 102 -7.99 6.51 -19.33
CA ASP A 102 -8.47 5.79 -20.51
C ASP A 102 -8.14 4.29 -20.42
N LEU A 103 -6.96 3.92 -19.93
CA LEU A 103 -6.59 2.52 -19.69
C LEU A 103 -7.52 1.84 -18.69
N VAL A 104 -7.86 2.53 -17.59
CA VAL A 104 -8.81 2.01 -16.60
C VAL A 104 -10.16 1.70 -17.25
N ARG A 105 -10.68 2.63 -18.07
CA ARG A 105 -11.94 2.46 -18.81
C ARG A 105 -11.86 1.34 -19.84
N GLU A 106 -10.77 1.28 -20.63
CA GLU A 106 -10.53 0.26 -21.63
C GLU A 106 -10.53 -1.16 -21.04
N LEU A 107 -10.07 -1.32 -19.80
CA LEU A 107 -10.16 -2.58 -19.05
C LEU A 107 -11.59 -2.94 -18.64
N GLY A 108 -12.54 -2.01 -18.73
CA GLY A 108 -13.91 -2.20 -18.24
C GLY A 108 -14.05 -2.03 -16.73
N LEU A 109 -13.11 -1.36 -16.09
CA LEU A 109 -13.18 -1.00 -14.67
C LEU A 109 -14.11 0.21 -14.49
N ASN A 110 -14.68 0.35 -13.29
CA ASN A 110 -15.62 1.40 -12.93
C ASN A 110 -15.13 2.28 -11.76
N SER A 111 -13.89 2.09 -11.33
CA SER A 111 -13.28 2.91 -10.28
C SER A 111 -11.76 3.05 -10.49
N TYR A 112 -11.20 4.13 -9.98
CA TYR A 112 -9.77 4.37 -9.98
C TYR A 112 -9.34 4.96 -8.64
N ARG A 113 -8.34 4.34 -8.00
CA ARG A 113 -7.76 4.82 -6.75
C ARG A 113 -6.42 5.50 -7.02
N PHE A 114 -6.24 6.70 -6.46
CA PHE A 114 -5.00 7.45 -6.54
C PHE A 114 -4.83 8.34 -5.31
N SER A 115 -3.60 8.77 -5.02
CA SER A 115 -3.33 9.75 -3.99
C SER A 115 -3.23 11.14 -4.56
N ILE A 116 -3.54 12.14 -3.73
CA ILE A 116 -3.19 13.53 -3.95
C ILE A 116 -1.98 13.86 -3.10
N GLU A 117 -1.00 14.58 -3.65
CA GLU A 117 0.26 14.81 -2.96
C GLU A 117 0.21 16.09 -2.13
N TRP A 118 0.28 15.89 -0.78
CA TRP A 118 0.31 17.00 0.17
C TRP A 118 1.48 17.94 -0.09
N SER A 119 2.66 17.41 -0.43
CA SER A 119 3.86 18.16 -0.79
C SER A 119 3.65 19.13 -1.97
N ARG A 120 2.84 18.75 -2.97
CA ARG A 120 2.51 19.63 -4.09
C ARG A 120 1.46 20.67 -3.72
N ILE A 121 0.47 20.28 -2.92
CA ILE A 121 -0.64 21.14 -2.52
C ILE A 121 -0.19 22.19 -1.50
N GLU A 122 0.67 21.82 -0.55
CA GLU A 122 1.23 22.69 0.50
C GLU A 122 2.76 22.56 0.53
N PRO A 123 3.48 23.09 -0.48
CA PRO A 123 4.94 22.96 -0.58
C PRO A 123 5.71 23.64 0.55
N GLU A 124 5.10 24.68 1.16
CA GLU A 124 5.60 25.39 2.33
C GLU A 124 4.48 25.56 3.36
N PRO A 125 4.79 25.69 4.66
CA PRO A 125 3.77 25.75 5.72
C PRO A 125 2.74 26.84 5.49
N GLY A 126 1.46 26.44 5.33
CA GLY A 126 0.34 27.38 5.13
C GLY A 126 0.22 27.95 3.72
N GLN A 127 1.13 27.65 2.81
CA GLN A 127 1.09 28.13 1.43
C GLN A 127 0.48 27.05 0.52
N PHE A 128 -0.80 27.20 0.21
CA PHE A 128 -1.54 26.27 -0.61
C PHE A 128 -1.53 26.66 -2.09
N SER A 129 -1.09 25.72 -2.94
CA SER A 129 -1.10 25.88 -4.39
C SER A 129 -2.50 25.61 -4.96
N MET A 130 -3.17 26.66 -5.42
CA MET A 130 -4.45 26.52 -6.14
C MET A 130 -4.27 25.76 -7.46
N ALA A 131 -3.15 25.97 -8.16
CA ALA A 131 -2.86 25.27 -9.41
C ALA A 131 -2.76 23.75 -9.21
N MET A 132 -2.20 23.28 -8.09
CA MET A 132 -2.14 21.85 -7.77
C MET A 132 -3.50 21.31 -7.34
N LEU A 133 -4.27 22.05 -6.58
CA LEU A 133 -5.65 21.69 -6.27
C LEU A 133 -6.49 21.56 -7.54
N ASP A 134 -6.37 22.50 -8.48
CA ASP A 134 -7.04 22.45 -9.78
C ASP A 134 -6.54 21.27 -10.64
N HIS A 135 -5.25 20.91 -10.55
CA HIS A 135 -4.74 19.72 -11.21
C HIS A 135 -5.45 18.45 -10.72
N TYR A 136 -5.48 18.21 -9.40
CA TYR A 136 -6.18 17.05 -8.84
C TYR A 136 -7.70 17.11 -9.06
N LYS A 137 -8.28 18.30 -9.09
CA LYS A 137 -9.69 18.47 -9.47
C LYS A 137 -9.93 17.95 -10.89
N ARG A 138 -9.08 18.31 -11.87
CA ARG A 138 -9.19 17.81 -13.25
C ARG A 138 -9.06 16.28 -13.31
N MET A 139 -8.19 15.67 -12.50
CA MET A 139 -8.07 14.20 -12.44
C MET A 139 -9.37 13.57 -11.90
N ILE A 140 -9.95 14.14 -10.84
CA ILE A 140 -11.20 13.65 -10.24
C ILE A 140 -12.37 13.82 -11.22
N ASP A 141 -12.49 14.98 -11.86
CA ASP A 141 -13.53 15.24 -12.85
C ASP A 141 -13.34 14.33 -14.08
N GLY A 142 -12.10 14.14 -14.53
CA GLY A 142 -11.75 13.22 -15.62
C GLY A 142 -12.12 11.75 -15.33
N CYS A 143 -12.07 11.32 -14.05
CA CYS A 143 -12.65 10.03 -13.66
C CYS A 143 -14.16 10.02 -13.90
N ARG A 144 -14.88 11.03 -13.42
CA ARG A 144 -16.33 11.13 -13.56
C ARG A 144 -16.79 11.18 -15.02
N GLU A 145 -16.10 11.94 -15.86
CA GLU A 145 -16.34 12.02 -17.29
C GLU A 145 -16.22 10.67 -18.00
N ARG A 146 -15.41 9.77 -17.44
CA ARG A 146 -15.23 8.39 -17.94
C ARG A 146 -16.12 7.36 -17.25
N GLY A 147 -17.03 7.79 -16.38
CA GLY A 147 -17.89 6.90 -15.61
C GLY A 147 -17.17 6.15 -14.48
N LEU A 148 -15.97 6.61 -14.11
CA LEU A 148 -15.18 6.01 -13.03
C LEU A 148 -15.53 6.65 -11.68
N THR A 149 -15.62 5.85 -10.63
CA THR A 149 -15.71 6.31 -9.26
C THR A 149 -14.31 6.66 -8.73
N PRO A 150 -14.02 7.95 -8.42
CA PRO A 150 -12.73 8.32 -7.83
C PRO A 150 -12.65 7.84 -6.39
N VAL A 151 -11.60 7.09 -6.05
CA VAL A 151 -11.22 6.68 -4.70
C VAL A 151 -9.93 7.44 -4.36
N VAL A 152 -10.03 8.47 -3.52
CA VAL A 152 -8.92 9.41 -3.30
C VAL A 152 -8.26 9.18 -1.95
N THR A 153 -6.96 8.97 -1.97
CA THR A 153 -6.11 8.84 -0.79
C THR A 153 -5.45 10.19 -0.48
N PHE A 154 -5.66 10.73 0.72
CA PHE A 154 -5.14 12.03 1.11
C PHE A 154 -3.66 12.01 1.49
N ASN A 155 -3.17 10.87 1.99
CA ASN A 155 -1.74 10.66 2.23
C ASN A 155 -1.35 9.22 1.91
N HIS A 156 -0.44 9.07 0.95
CA HIS A 156 0.16 7.78 0.58
C HIS A 156 1.66 7.83 0.90
N PHE A 157 1.99 7.78 2.20
CA PHE A 157 3.31 7.90 2.82
C PHE A 157 3.95 9.27 2.71
N THR A 158 4.06 9.78 1.48
CA THR A 158 4.78 11.03 1.15
C THR A 158 4.17 12.23 1.85
N ALA A 159 5.02 13.08 2.41
CA ALA A 159 4.62 14.31 3.06
C ALA A 159 5.50 15.49 2.57
N PRO A 160 5.10 16.75 2.81
CA PRO A 160 5.96 17.87 2.51
C PRO A 160 7.28 17.78 3.28
N ARG A 161 8.39 18.11 2.62
CA ARG A 161 9.73 18.11 3.24
C ARG A 161 9.77 18.93 4.54
N TRP A 162 9.12 20.10 4.57
CA TRP A 162 9.04 20.93 5.77
C TRP A 162 8.35 20.23 6.94
N PHE A 163 7.33 19.41 6.67
CA PHE A 163 6.62 18.64 7.69
C PHE A 163 7.51 17.57 8.31
N SER A 164 8.23 16.82 7.48
CA SER A 164 9.15 15.77 7.93
C SER A 164 10.40 16.34 8.61
N ALA A 165 10.87 17.54 8.18
CA ALA A 165 11.95 18.26 8.81
C ALA A 165 11.58 18.82 10.20
N ASP A 166 10.30 19.12 10.45
CA ASP A 166 9.79 19.51 11.77
C ASP A 166 9.30 18.31 12.60
N GLY A 167 9.89 17.14 12.38
CA GLY A 167 9.63 15.90 13.12
C GLY A 167 8.46 15.05 12.58
N GLY A 168 7.81 15.46 11.50
CA GLY A 168 6.77 14.66 10.84
C GLY A 168 5.66 14.23 11.80
N TRP A 169 5.32 12.98 11.76
CA TRP A 169 4.27 12.39 12.61
C TRP A 169 4.64 12.27 14.09
N LEU A 170 5.88 12.55 14.46
CA LEU A 170 6.34 12.63 15.86
C LEU A 170 6.03 13.97 16.50
N ASN A 171 5.76 15.01 15.70
CA ASN A 171 5.47 16.34 16.19
C ASN A 171 4.04 16.41 16.74
N ALA A 172 3.86 16.99 17.92
CA ALA A 172 2.55 17.14 18.55
C ALA A 172 1.53 17.94 17.71
N ALA A 173 2.01 18.81 16.80
CA ALA A 173 1.14 19.57 15.89
C ALA A 173 0.76 18.80 14.62
N SER A 174 1.26 17.59 14.40
CA SER A 174 1.09 16.83 13.16
C SER A 174 -0.38 16.62 12.79
N ALA A 175 -1.21 16.22 13.75
CA ALA A 175 -2.63 15.98 13.56
C ALA A 175 -3.38 17.25 13.10
N GLY A 176 -3.10 18.41 13.72
CA GLY A 176 -3.69 19.68 13.34
C GLY A 176 -3.25 20.16 11.94
N ARG A 177 -1.98 19.94 11.60
CA ARG A 177 -1.46 20.26 10.26
C ARG A 177 -2.11 19.40 9.18
N PHE A 178 -2.21 18.10 9.41
CA PHE A 178 -2.87 17.19 8.50
C PHE A 178 -4.36 17.49 8.35
N ALA A 179 -5.06 17.79 9.45
CA ALA A 179 -6.47 18.20 9.41
C ALA A 179 -6.68 19.47 8.57
N ARG A 180 -5.81 20.48 8.73
CA ARG A 180 -5.85 21.71 7.92
C ARG A 180 -5.68 21.42 6.43
N TYR A 181 -4.70 20.57 6.08
CA TYR A 181 -4.51 20.12 4.70
C TYR A 181 -5.76 19.37 4.19
N CYS A 182 -6.27 18.40 4.95
CA CYS A 182 -7.47 17.65 4.59
C CYS A 182 -8.68 18.56 4.37
N GLU A 183 -8.91 19.54 5.25
CA GLU A 183 -9.99 20.51 5.09
C GLU A 183 -9.82 21.33 3.82
N ARG A 184 -8.62 21.86 3.56
CA ARG A 184 -8.33 22.67 2.39
C ARG A 184 -8.55 21.89 1.10
N ALA A 185 -8.01 20.67 1.03
CA ALA A 185 -8.19 19.78 -0.11
C ALA A 185 -9.66 19.37 -0.29
N ALA A 186 -10.35 18.99 0.80
CA ALA A 186 -11.75 18.60 0.74
C ALA A 186 -12.67 19.74 0.25
N ARG A 187 -12.47 20.98 0.70
CA ARG A 187 -13.24 22.15 0.21
C ARG A 187 -13.16 22.34 -1.30
N HIS A 188 -12.04 21.95 -1.91
CA HIS A 188 -11.81 22.11 -3.34
C HIS A 188 -12.19 20.87 -4.16
N LEU A 189 -12.03 19.69 -3.59
CA LEU A 189 -12.04 18.41 -4.32
C LEU A 189 -13.24 17.51 -3.98
N ALA A 190 -13.78 17.57 -2.76
CA ALA A 190 -14.66 16.53 -2.25
C ALA A 190 -15.97 16.35 -3.02
N ALA A 191 -16.45 17.36 -3.74
CA ALA A 191 -17.73 17.30 -4.45
C ALA A 191 -17.86 16.12 -5.42
N SER A 192 -16.76 15.76 -6.10
CA SER A 192 -16.74 14.68 -7.11
C SER A 192 -16.08 13.39 -6.61
N ILE A 193 -15.51 13.36 -5.38
CA ILE A 193 -14.91 12.15 -4.79
C ILE A 193 -16.01 11.12 -4.48
N GLY A 194 -15.77 9.84 -4.78
CA GLY A 194 -16.67 8.75 -4.43
C GLY A 194 -16.37 8.14 -3.06
N TYR A 195 -15.10 7.91 -2.77
CA TYR A 195 -14.58 7.39 -1.50
C TYR A 195 -13.28 8.13 -1.16
N ALA A 196 -13.06 8.41 0.12
CA ALA A 196 -11.83 9.01 0.60
C ALA A 196 -11.13 8.10 1.61
N THR A 197 -9.80 7.97 1.48
CA THR A 197 -8.95 7.38 2.52
C THR A 197 -8.03 8.45 3.08
N THR A 198 -7.93 8.52 4.40
CA THR A 198 -7.05 9.51 5.05
C THR A 198 -5.59 9.14 4.89
N LEU A 199 -5.22 7.92 5.29
CA LEU A 199 -3.87 7.40 5.32
C LEU A 199 -3.78 6.07 4.59
N ASN A 200 -2.67 5.86 3.88
CA ASN A 200 -2.29 4.58 3.30
C ASN A 200 -1.34 3.83 4.22
N GLU A 201 -1.68 2.60 4.58
CA GLU A 201 -0.84 1.66 5.33
C GLU A 201 -0.08 2.26 6.55
N PRO A 202 -0.73 3.04 7.41
CA PRO A 202 -0.03 3.69 8.51
C PRO A 202 0.55 2.68 9.52
N ASN A 203 0.15 1.43 9.41
CA ASN A 203 0.61 0.30 10.23
C ASN A 203 1.77 -0.50 9.60
N LEU A 204 2.23 -0.17 8.40
CA LEU A 204 3.22 -0.96 7.65
C LEU A 204 4.50 -1.20 8.46
N LEU A 205 5.02 -0.18 9.14
CA LEU A 205 6.28 -0.32 9.90
C LEU A 205 6.19 -1.33 11.04
N HIS A 206 5.01 -1.53 11.64
CA HIS A 206 4.80 -2.60 12.64
C HIS A 206 4.92 -3.98 12.00
N ILE A 207 4.39 -4.16 10.79
CA ILE A 207 4.52 -5.41 10.02
C ILE A 207 5.98 -5.65 9.65
N LEU A 208 6.69 -4.62 9.15
CA LEU A 208 8.10 -4.72 8.78
C LEU A 208 8.99 -5.08 9.98
N LYS A 209 8.65 -4.60 11.18
CA LYS A 209 9.33 -5.01 12.41
C LYS A 209 9.16 -6.51 12.69
N TRP A 210 7.95 -7.05 12.52
CA TRP A 210 7.66 -8.47 12.64
C TRP A 210 8.26 -9.34 11.51
N MET A 211 8.58 -8.73 10.37
CA MET A 211 9.32 -9.39 9.28
C MET A 211 10.82 -9.50 9.55
N ASN A 212 11.32 -8.82 10.60
CA ASN A 212 12.72 -8.86 11.02
C ASN A 212 13.68 -8.43 9.90
N LEU A 213 13.54 -7.18 9.45
CA LEU A 213 14.36 -6.63 8.37
C LEU A 213 15.86 -6.76 8.65
N PRO A 214 16.71 -6.95 7.63
CA PRO A 214 18.16 -7.04 7.79
C PRO A 214 18.76 -5.80 8.46
N ALA A 215 19.66 -6.00 9.42
CA ALA A 215 20.33 -4.91 10.13
C ALA A 215 21.01 -3.87 9.19
N PRO A 216 21.73 -4.27 8.12
CA PRO A 216 22.32 -3.30 7.19
C PRO A 216 21.28 -2.37 6.51
N LEU A 217 20.08 -2.87 6.23
CA LEU A 217 19.00 -2.05 5.67
C LEU A 217 18.49 -1.02 6.69
N LEU A 218 18.33 -1.43 7.94
CA LEU A 218 17.93 -0.52 9.02
C LEU A 218 18.98 0.55 9.29
N GLU A 219 20.26 0.19 9.27
CA GLU A 219 21.39 1.12 9.39
C GLU A 219 21.44 2.12 8.23
N ALA A 220 21.24 1.66 6.98
CA ALA A 220 21.18 2.54 5.81
C ALA A 220 20.02 3.54 5.90
N GLN A 221 18.83 3.11 6.34
CA GLN A 221 17.70 4.02 6.52
C GLN A 221 17.93 5.02 7.67
N ARG A 222 18.54 4.58 8.77
CA ARG A 222 18.91 5.49 9.88
C ARG A 222 19.94 6.53 9.43
N ALA A 223 20.98 6.12 8.70
CA ALA A 223 22.00 7.01 8.16
C ALA A 223 21.38 8.05 7.18
N MET A 224 20.43 7.62 6.37
CA MET A 224 19.69 8.50 5.46
C MET A 224 18.87 9.55 6.22
N LEU A 225 18.13 9.17 7.27
CA LEU A 225 17.38 10.12 8.12
C LEU A 225 18.31 11.12 8.82
N THR A 226 19.46 10.65 9.30
CA THR A 226 20.49 11.51 9.90
C THR A 226 21.04 12.52 8.90
N ALA A 227 21.29 12.10 7.67
CA ALA A 227 21.73 13.00 6.59
C ALA A 227 20.63 14.03 6.25
N ALA A 228 19.38 13.63 6.21
CA ALA A 228 18.25 14.53 5.99
C ALA A 228 18.11 15.58 7.09
N ALA A 229 18.22 15.21 8.37
CA ALA A 229 18.20 16.13 9.49
C ALA A 229 19.34 17.16 9.38
N ARG A 230 20.55 16.72 9.00
CA ARG A 230 21.69 17.62 8.80
C ARG A 230 21.44 18.62 7.66
N VAL A 231 20.95 18.17 6.52
CA VAL A 231 20.72 19.04 5.35
C VAL A 231 19.60 20.03 5.59
N THR A 232 18.58 19.64 6.37
CA THR A 232 17.48 20.53 6.72
C THR A 232 17.77 21.42 7.94
N GLY A 233 18.91 21.20 8.62
CA GLY A 233 19.29 21.97 9.81
C GLY A 233 18.38 21.70 11.02
N THR A 234 17.79 20.51 11.09
CA THR A 234 16.83 20.14 12.14
C THR A 234 17.38 19.06 13.07
N PRO A 235 16.91 18.98 14.33
CA PRO A 235 17.36 17.95 15.26
C PRO A 235 17.00 16.52 14.82
N GLN A 236 15.87 16.36 14.13
CA GLN A 236 15.35 15.08 13.69
C GLN A 236 14.56 15.25 12.39
N PHE A 237 14.76 14.32 11.44
CA PHE A 237 13.93 14.19 10.24
C PHE A 237 13.14 12.89 10.34
N SER A 238 11.82 12.93 10.11
CA SER A 238 10.95 11.76 10.26
C SER A 238 10.02 11.62 9.05
N ALA A 239 10.10 10.48 8.36
CA ALA A 239 9.24 10.14 7.23
C ALA A 239 8.45 8.86 7.52
N ALA A 240 7.22 8.76 7.01
CA ALA A 240 6.28 7.70 7.34
C ALA A 240 6.73 6.31 6.85
N ASN A 241 7.33 6.23 5.66
CA ASN A 241 7.73 4.96 5.02
C ASN A 241 9.24 4.72 5.11
N VAL A 242 9.84 5.06 6.25
CA VAL A 242 11.25 4.77 6.54
C VAL A 242 11.34 4.07 7.88
N ALA A 243 11.97 2.88 7.89
CA ALA A 243 12.02 2.04 9.08
C ALA A 243 12.88 2.67 10.19
N ASN A 244 12.24 3.34 11.12
CA ASN A 244 12.78 3.82 12.39
C ASN A 244 11.96 3.22 13.54
N PHE A 245 12.36 2.04 14.00
CA PHE A 245 11.59 1.28 14.99
C PHE A 245 11.69 1.84 16.41
N GLU A 246 12.64 2.73 16.69
CA GLU A 246 12.77 3.39 17.99
C GLU A 246 11.61 4.36 18.26
N ASP A 247 11.14 5.02 17.20
CA ASP A 247 10.03 5.98 17.26
C ASP A 247 8.66 5.40 16.92
N LEU A 248 8.59 4.10 16.65
CA LEU A 248 7.40 3.44 16.08
C LEU A 248 6.11 3.71 16.87
N GLY A 249 6.16 3.63 18.21
CA GLY A 249 4.97 3.88 19.06
C GLY A 249 4.54 5.36 19.03
N ARG A 250 5.48 6.30 19.02
CA ARG A 250 5.19 7.73 18.92
C ARG A 250 4.62 8.09 17.55
N GLN A 251 5.21 7.52 16.49
CA GLN A 251 4.72 7.71 15.12
C GLN A 251 3.31 7.17 14.96
N GLN A 252 3.01 5.99 15.50
CA GLN A 252 1.66 5.43 15.49
C GLN A 252 0.67 6.34 16.20
N ALA A 253 1.02 6.89 17.36
CA ALA A 253 0.14 7.79 18.10
C ALA A 253 -0.16 9.06 17.29
N GLY A 254 0.85 9.66 16.65
CA GLY A 254 0.68 10.82 15.77
C GLY A 254 -0.20 10.51 14.54
N LEU A 255 0.01 9.37 13.90
CA LEU A 255 -0.77 8.92 12.75
C LEU A 255 -2.23 8.61 13.13
N LEU A 256 -2.49 7.99 14.27
CA LEU A 256 -3.85 7.76 14.79
C LEU A 256 -4.60 9.08 15.04
N ALA A 257 -3.93 10.02 15.70
CA ALA A 257 -4.49 11.36 15.92
C ALA A 257 -4.74 12.10 14.60
N ALA A 258 -3.81 11.97 13.64
CA ALA A 258 -3.95 12.57 12.31
C ALA A 258 -5.09 11.96 11.52
N HIS A 259 -5.26 10.62 11.56
CA HIS A 259 -6.40 9.96 10.93
C HIS A 259 -7.74 10.50 11.47
N ALA A 260 -7.90 10.54 12.79
CA ALA A 260 -9.13 11.04 13.44
C ALA A 260 -9.41 12.50 13.07
N ALA A 261 -8.39 13.37 13.13
CA ALA A 261 -8.52 14.79 12.82
C ALA A 261 -8.78 15.04 11.32
N GLY A 262 -8.06 14.32 10.43
CA GLY A 262 -8.25 14.39 8.98
C GLY A 262 -9.63 13.90 8.55
N ARG A 263 -10.10 12.79 9.12
CA ARG A 263 -11.46 12.29 8.89
C ARG A 263 -12.51 13.33 9.31
N ALA A 264 -12.38 13.89 10.50
CA ALA A 264 -13.29 14.92 10.98
C ALA A 264 -13.29 16.16 10.07
N ALA A 265 -12.13 16.59 9.58
CA ALA A 265 -12.00 17.71 8.65
C ALA A 265 -12.69 17.44 7.30
N ILE A 266 -12.50 16.26 6.72
CA ILE A 266 -13.15 15.87 5.47
C ILE A 266 -14.67 15.78 5.65
N LYS A 267 -15.14 15.13 6.71
CA LYS A 267 -16.59 14.98 7.03
C LYS A 267 -17.23 16.32 7.37
N GLY A 268 -16.47 17.26 7.95
CA GLY A 268 -16.95 18.63 8.20
C GLY A 268 -17.25 19.40 6.93
N VAL A 269 -16.56 19.11 5.84
CA VAL A 269 -16.81 19.70 4.52
C VAL A 269 -17.91 18.95 3.75
N ARG A 270 -17.86 17.63 3.77
CA ARG A 270 -18.82 16.77 3.07
C ARG A 270 -19.25 15.59 3.94
N PRO A 271 -20.32 15.75 4.73
CA PRO A 271 -20.77 14.76 5.73
C PRO A 271 -21.14 13.39 5.15
N ASP A 272 -21.67 13.36 3.93
CA ASP A 272 -22.10 12.13 3.23
C ASP A 272 -20.95 11.36 2.54
N LEU A 273 -19.77 11.98 2.35
CA LEU A 273 -18.64 11.30 1.73
C LEU A 273 -18.18 10.11 2.60
N PRO A 274 -18.15 8.88 2.07
CA PRO A 274 -17.55 7.78 2.80
C PRO A 274 -16.05 7.98 3.00
N VAL A 275 -15.61 7.99 4.26
CA VAL A 275 -14.22 8.19 4.66
C VAL A 275 -13.76 7.01 5.53
N GLY A 276 -12.59 6.46 5.20
CA GLY A 276 -11.92 5.42 5.95
C GLY A 276 -10.41 5.57 5.90
N LEU A 277 -9.70 4.57 6.38
CA LEU A 277 -8.26 4.41 6.20
C LEU A 277 -7.95 3.09 5.51
N SER A 278 -6.75 2.94 4.93
CA SER A 278 -6.30 1.69 4.32
C SER A 278 -5.19 1.05 5.15
N LEU A 279 -5.38 -0.22 5.54
CA LEU A 279 -4.43 -0.98 6.35
C LEU A 279 -3.72 -2.04 5.52
N ALA A 280 -2.41 -2.17 5.70
CA ALA A 280 -1.68 -3.38 5.32
C ALA A 280 -2.12 -4.52 6.24
N VAL A 281 -2.56 -5.64 5.66
CA VAL A 281 -3.07 -6.78 6.42
C VAL A 281 -2.55 -8.08 5.84
N GLN A 282 -1.68 -8.79 6.56
CA GLN A 282 -1.32 -10.16 6.22
C GLN A 282 -2.42 -11.12 6.68
N ASP A 283 -2.64 -12.21 5.94
CA ASP A 283 -3.46 -13.31 6.42
C ASP A 283 -2.64 -14.14 7.43
N ASP A 284 -2.76 -13.77 8.71
CA ASP A 284 -2.02 -14.40 9.79
C ASP A 284 -2.66 -15.74 10.18
N GLN A 285 -1.96 -16.82 9.91
CA GLN A 285 -2.41 -18.19 10.15
C GLN A 285 -1.62 -18.84 11.29
N VAL A 286 -2.18 -19.89 11.89
CA VAL A 286 -1.54 -20.67 12.95
C VAL A 286 -1.37 -22.11 12.52
N VAL A 287 -0.20 -22.66 12.81
CA VAL A 287 0.08 -24.10 12.77
C VAL A 287 0.19 -24.60 14.20
N GLY A 288 -0.53 -25.68 14.51
CA GLY A 288 -0.65 -26.20 15.88
C GLY A 288 -1.86 -25.63 16.63
N LYS A 289 -1.80 -25.68 17.97
CA LYS A 289 -2.94 -25.33 18.83
C LYS A 289 -2.79 -23.98 19.55
N ASP A 290 -1.57 -23.44 19.59
CA ASP A 290 -1.28 -22.21 20.32
C ASP A 290 -1.28 -20.99 19.40
N PRO A 291 -2.26 -20.06 19.51
CA PRO A 291 -2.34 -18.86 18.70
C PRO A 291 -1.60 -17.66 19.31
N ALA A 292 -0.94 -17.78 20.44
CA ALA A 292 -0.46 -16.64 21.24
C ALA A 292 0.48 -15.71 20.46
N VAL A 293 1.40 -16.26 19.65
CA VAL A 293 2.33 -15.46 18.85
C VAL A 293 1.59 -14.68 17.77
N ARG A 294 0.69 -15.35 17.01
CA ARG A 294 -0.16 -14.69 16.00
C ARG A 294 -1.00 -13.58 16.63
N ASP A 295 -1.63 -13.85 17.78
CA ASP A 295 -2.54 -12.90 18.40
C ASP A 295 -1.78 -11.69 18.93
N ARG A 296 -0.58 -11.87 19.49
CA ARG A 296 0.32 -10.77 19.85
C ARG A 296 0.70 -9.94 18.60
N LYS A 297 1.10 -10.59 17.50
CA LYS A 297 1.41 -9.89 16.25
C LYS A 297 0.22 -9.06 15.76
N ARG A 298 -0.98 -9.64 15.76
CA ARG A 298 -2.21 -8.94 15.38
C ARG A 298 -2.51 -7.75 16.29
N ALA A 299 -2.34 -7.91 17.60
CA ALA A 299 -2.52 -6.80 18.54
C ALA A 299 -1.53 -5.66 18.28
N GLU A 300 -0.25 -5.97 18.07
CA GLU A 300 0.79 -4.97 17.81
C GLU A 300 0.65 -4.30 16.44
N CYS A 301 0.32 -5.04 15.38
CA CYS A 301 0.27 -4.52 14.02
C CYS A 301 -1.06 -3.86 13.67
N TYR A 302 -2.17 -4.34 14.24
CA TYR A 302 -3.51 -3.94 13.80
C TYR A 302 -4.39 -3.41 14.93
N GLY A 303 -4.18 -3.81 16.19
CA GLY A 303 -5.14 -3.60 17.29
C GLY A 303 -5.63 -2.16 17.43
N ALA A 304 -4.72 -1.21 17.57
CA ALA A 304 -5.05 0.21 17.71
C ALA A 304 -5.73 0.79 16.45
N TRP A 305 -5.33 0.32 15.27
CA TRP A 305 -5.89 0.76 14.00
C TRP A 305 -7.30 0.22 13.76
N LEU A 306 -7.54 -1.04 14.07
CA LEU A 306 -8.87 -1.64 13.97
C LEU A 306 -9.85 -1.01 14.96
N GLU A 307 -9.37 -0.62 16.14
CA GLU A 307 -10.20 0.12 17.11
C GLU A 307 -10.57 1.51 16.57
N ALA A 308 -9.60 2.27 16.07
CA ALA A 308 -9.85 3.58 15.45
C ALA A 308 -10.81 3.48 14.27
N ALA A 309 -10.62 2.47 13.41
CA ALA A 309 -11.41 2.25 12.20
C ALA A 309 -12.88 1.85 12.46
N LYS A 310 -13.25 1.49 13.70
CA LYS A 310 -14.67 1.30 14.08
C LYS A 310 -15.51 2.57 13.91
N GLN A 311 -14.89 3.72 13.85
CA GLN A 311 -15.57 5.00 13.60
C GLN A 311 -15.68 5.34 12.10
N ASP A 312 -15.02 4.58 11.22
CA ASP A 312 -14.98 4.85 9.79
C ASP A 312 -16.23 4.33 9.07
N ASP A 313 -16.48 4.85 7.87
CA ASP A 313 -17.60 4.42 7.04
C ASP A 313 -17.28 3.07 6.34
N PHE A 314 -16.00 2.77 6.15
CA PHE A 314 -15.45 1.52 5.61
C PHE A 314 -14.00 1.35 6.04
N ILE A 315 -13.47 0.14 5.91
CA ILE A 315 -12.04 -0.12 6.13
C ILE A 315 -11.41 -0.60 4.83
N GLY A 316 -10.33 0.07 4.42
CA GLY A 316 -9.47 -0.36 3.33
C GLY A 316 -8.60 -1.53 3.77
N VAL A 317 -8.66 -2.65 3.03
CA VAL A 317 -7.79 -3.81 3.23
C VAL A 317 -6.80 -3.88 2.08
N GLN A 318 -5.51 -3.98 2.43
CA GLN A 318 -4.42 -4.17 1.50
C GLN A 318 -3.68 -5.45 1.86
N ASN A 319 -3.78 -6.46 1.00
CA ASN A 319 -3.23 -7.77 1.25
C ASN A 319 -2.38 -8.26 0.09
N TYR A 320 -1.18 -8.75 0.37
CA TYR A 320 -0.25 -9.28 -0.62
C TYR A 320 0.26 -10.67 -0.28
N GLU A 321 0.09 -11.10 0.99
CA GLU A 321 0.68 -12.34 1.47
C GLU A 321 -0.03 -12.88 2.70
N ARG A 322 0.27 -14.13 3.05
CA ARG A 322 0.02 -14.69 4.37
C ARG A 322 1.27 -14.72 5.22
N ALA A 323 1.08 -14.83 6.53
CA ALA A 323 2.13 -15.17 7.48
C ALA A 323 1.68 -16.33 8.36
N ILE A 324 2.55 -17.30 8.62
CA ILE A 324 2.23 -18.48 9.41
C ILE A 324 3.03 -18.44 10.71
N TYR A 325 2.36 -18.73 11.81
CA TYR A 325 2.94 -18.70 13.16
C TYR A 325 2.71 -20.03 13.88
N ASP A 326 3.66 -20.40 14.72
CA ASP A 326 3.53 -21.43 15.77
C ASP A 326 3.85 -20.83 17.12
N ALA A 327 3.92 -21.66 18.17
CA ALA A 327 4.26 -21.22 19.52
C ALA A 327 5.66 -20.61 19.66
N LYS A 328 6.55 -20.82 18.68
CA LYS A 328 7.94 -20.34 18.73
C LYS A 328 8.14 -19.05 17.94
N GLY A 329 7.26 -18.74 16.97
CA GLY A 329 7.41 -17.54 16.14
C GLY A 329 6.82 -17.70 14.74
N ARG A 330 7.34 -16.89 13.80
CA ARG A 330 7.00 -17.02 12.38
C ARG A 330 7.61 -18.29 11.80
N VAL A 331 6.79 -19.11 11.18
CA VAL A 331 7.22 -20.37 10.55
C VAL A 331 7.95 -20.06 9.24
N ALA A 332 9.11 -20.63 9.05
CA ALA A 332 9.83 -20.55 7.78
C ALA A 332 9.09 -21.33 6.70
N LEU A 333 8.89 -20.71 5.55
CA LEU A 333 8.25 -21.36 4.41
C LEU A 333 9.24 -22.26 3.67
N PRO A 334 8.79 -23.42 3.13
CA PRO A 334 9.60 -24.27 2.27
C PRO A 334 10.26 -23.50 1.13
N ALA A 335 11.48 -23.85 0.79
CA ALA A 335 12.27 -23.14 -0.22
C ALA A 335 11.74 -23.34 -1.65
N ASP A 336 11.03 -24.41 -1.91
CA ASP A 336 10.47 -24.83 -3.19
C ASP A 336 9.13 -24.18 -3.53
N LEU A 337 8.55 -23.38 -2.61
CA LEU A 337 7.30 -22.67 -2.88
C LEU A 337 7.52 -21.51 -3.86
N PRO A 338 6.56 -21.27 -4.77
CA PRO A 338 6.57 -20.09 -5.63
C PRO A 338 6.60 -18.79 -4.81
N ARG A 339 7.49 -17.88 -5.18
CA ARG A 339 7.68 -16.60 -4.48
C ARG A 339 7.48 -15.43 -5.42
N ASN A 340 6.96 -14.35 -4.86
CA ASN A 340 6.87 -13.06 -5.53
C ASN A 340 8.25 -12.34 -5.53
N SER A 341 8.33 -11.19 -6.20
CA SER A 341 9.56 -10.39 -6.28
C SER A 341 10.07 -9.87 -4.93
N MET A 342 9.24 -9.89 -3.88
CA MET A 342 9.61 -9.49 -2.51
C MET A 342 9.98 -10.69 -1.64
N GLY A 343 10.04 -11.89 -2.20
CA GLY A 343 10.42 -13.14 -1.50
C GLY A 343 9.29 -13.80 -0.71
N SER A 344 8.08 -13.24 -0.72
CA SER A 344 6.91 -13.83 -0.07
C SER A 344 6.29 -14.94 -0.92
N GLU A 345 5.63 -15.90 -0.27
CA GLU A 345 4.90 -16.97 -0.95
C GLU A 345 3.76 -16.40 -1.81
N ILE A 346 3.58 -16.95 -3.00
CA ILE A 346 2.42 -16.67 -3.84
C ILE A 346 1.24 -17.49 -3.31
N TYR A 347 0.35 -16.87 -2.52
CA TYR A 347 -0.78 -17.54 -1.85
C TYR A 347 -2.09 -16.78 -2.08
N PRO A 348 -2.80 -17.04 -3.19
CA PRO A 348 -4.02 -16.32 -3.57
C PRO A 348 -5.12 -16.29 -2.50
N PRO A 349 -5.34 -17.35 -1.67
CA PRO A 349 -6.40 -17.33 -0.66
C PRO A 349 -6.24 -16.31 0.46
N SER A 350 -5.04 -15.72 0.64
CA SER A 350 -4.75 -14.77 1.71
C SER A 350 -5.71 -13.57 1.74
N LEU A 351 -6.18 -13.11 0.58
CA LEU A 351 -7.11 -11.98 0.50
C LEU A 351 -8.40 -12.25 1.26
N GLY A 352 -9.00 -13.43 1.07
CA GLY A 352 -10.22 -13.82 1.78
C GLY A 352 -10.00 -13.92 3.29
N GLY A 353 -8.85 -14.41 3.74
CA GLY A 353 -8.45 -14.49 5.15
C GLY A 353 -8.33 -13.11 5.80
N ALA A 354 -7.61 -12.19 5.14
CA ALA A 354 -7.45 -10.81 5.61
C ALA A 354 -8.80 -10.07 5.72
N VAL A 355 -9.66 -10.21 4.72
CA VAL A 355 -11.00 -9.60 4.72
C VAL A 355 -11.87 -10.12 5.89
N ARG A 356 -11.89 -11.44 6.12
CA ARG A 356 -12.63 -12.04 7.25
C ARG A 356 -12.11 -11.54 8.59
N TYR A 357 -10.78 -11.45 8.74
CA TYR A 357 -10.17 -10.99 9.98
C TYR A 357 -10.57 -9.55 10.30
N VAL A 358 -10.41 -8.62 9.34
CA VAL A 358 -10.70 -7.20 9.56
C VAL A 358 -12.20 -6.97 9.82
N HIS A 359 -13.06 -7.59 9.02
CA HIS A 359 -14.51 -7.49 9.24
C HIS A 359 -14.92 -8.08 10.59
N GLY A 360 -14.41 -9.26 10.94
CA GLY A 360 -14.71 -9.90 12.22
C GLY A 360 -14.29 -9.10 13.45
N ALA A 361 -13.19 -8.32 13.32
CA ALA A 361 -12.70 -7.46 14.40
C ALA A 361 -13.47 -6.13 14.55
N THR A 362 -14.12 -5.66 13.48
CA THR A 362 -14.66 -4.28 13.42
C THR A 362 -16.15 -4.19 13.10
N GLY A 363 -16.72 -5.19 12.46
CA GLY A 363 -18.09 -5.16 11.93
C GLY A 363 -18.31 -4.16 10.77
N ARG A 364 -17.25 -3.50 10.29
CA ARG A 364 -17.36 -2.46 9.25
C ARG A 364 -17.35 -3.04 7.84
N PRO A 365 -17.98 -2.36 6.87
CA PRO A 365 -17.82 -2.70 5.47
C PRO A 365 -16.35 -2.66 5.04
N ILE A 366 -15.95 -3.59 4.19
CA ILE A 366 -14.58 -3.69 3.66
C ILE A 366 -14.52 -3.11 2.25
N PHE A 367 -13.42 -2.44 1.95
CA PHE A 367 -13.02 -2.11 0.59
C PHE A 367 -11.61 -2.68 0.39
N VAL A 368 -11.41 -3.57 -0.55
CA VAL A 368 -10.06 -4.01 -0.92
C VAL A 368 -9.42 -2.88 -1.71
N THR A 369 -8.64 -2.05 -1.02
CA THR A 369 -8.03 -0.83 -1.59
C THR A 369 -6.71 -1.10 -2.29
N GLU A 370 -6.07 -2.24 -1.99
CA GLU A 370 -4.95 -2.78 -2.76
C GLU A 370 -4.88 -4.31 -2.62
N HIS A 371 -4.58 -4.96 -3.72
CA HIS A 371 -4.19 -6.36 -3.78
C HIS A 371 -3.52 -6.63 -5.12
N GLY A 372 -2.42 -7.37 -5.12
CA GLY A 372 -1.68 -7.65 -6.35
C GLY A 372 -0.54 -8.63 -6.13
N LEU A 373 0.22 -8.85 -7.19
CA LEU A 373 1.38 -9.73 -7.18
C LEU A 373 2.57 -9.05 -7.86
N GLY A 374 3.66 -8.83 -7.11
CA GLY A 374 4.94 -8.40 -7.67
C GLY A 374 5.62 -9.55 -8.40
N SER A 375 5.65 -9.51 -9.73
CA SER A 375 6.35 -10.51 -10.54
C SER A 375 6.80 -9.92 -11.88
N ALA A 376 8.02 -10.24 -12.29
CA ALA A 376 8.51 -9.95 -13.62
C ALA A 376 7.82 -10.83 -14.69
N ASP A 377 7.41 -12.05 -14.30
CA ASP A 377 6.61 -12.95 -15.13
C ASP A 377 5.11 -12.69 -14.93
N ASP A 378 4.50 -11.99 -15.87
CA ASP A 378 3.09 -11.64 -15.79
C ASP A 378 2.14 -12.83 -15.90
N THR A 379 2.60 -13.98 -16.39
CA THR A 379 1.78 -15.21 -16.42
C THR A 379 1.43 -15.68 -15.01
N GLN A 380 2.32 -15.46 -14.04
CA GLN A 380 2.06 -15.71 -12.62
C GLN A 380 0.97 -14.80 -12.08
N ARG A 381 0.99 -13.49 -12.43
CA ARG A 381 -0.05 -12.53 -12.03
C ARG A 381 -1.40 -12.88 -12.67
N ALA A 382 -1.40 -13.22 -13.95
CA ALA A 382 -2.61 -13.65 -14.64
C ALA A 382 -3.24 -14.89 -14.00
N ALA A 383 -2.42 -15.85 -13.57
CA ALA A 383 -2.86 -17.06 -12.85
C ALA A 383 -3.27 -16.78 -11.40
N PHE A 384 -2.70 -15.74 -10.75
CA PHE A 384 -2.97 -15.38 -9.35
C PHE A 384 -4.33 -14.70 -9.15
N ILE A 385 -4.76 -13.83 -10.09
CA ILE A 385 -5.95 -12.99 -9.92
C ILE A 385 -7.25 -13.81 -9.73
N PRO A 386 -7.59 -14.80 -10.58
CA PRO A 386 -8.87 -15.52 -10.44
C PRO A 386 -9.03 -16.26 -9.10
N PRO A 387 -8.07 -17.05 -8.60
CA PRO A 387 -8.21 -17.74 -7.32
C PRO A 387 -8.22 -16.79 -6.11
N ALA A 388 -7.53 -15.64 -6.19
CA ALA A 388 -7.61 -14.62 -5.14
C ALA A 388 -9.01 -13.99 -5.06
N LEU A 389 -9.58 -13.65 -6.21
CA LEU A 389 -10.95 -13.14 -6.31
C LEU A 389 -12.00 -14.19 -5.90
N ALA A 390 -11.74 -15.48 -6.15
CA ALA A 390 -12.60 -16.55 -5.63
C ALA A 390 -12.60 -16.60 -4.11
N GLY A 391 -11.43 -16.41 -3.47
CA GLY A 391 -11.31 -16.29 -2.01
C GLY A 391 -12.09 -15.08 -1.44
N LEU A 392 -12.00 -13.93 -2.12
CA LEU A 392 -12.77 -12.74 -1.79
C LEU A 392 -14.28 -12.96 -1.95
N LYS A 393 -14.68 -13.56 -3.09
CA LYS A 393 -16.09 -13.88 -3.36
C LYS A 393 -16.67 -14.82 -2.30
N ALA A 394 -15.89 -15.80 -1.85
CA ALA A 394 -16.33 -16.70 -0.77
C ALA A 394 -16.59 -15.92 0.53
N ALA A 395 -15.76 -14.93 0.88
CA ALA A 395 -16.01 -14.06 2.04
C ALA A 395 -17.28 -13.21 1.87
N ILE A 396 -17.55 -12.73 0.65
CA ILE A 396 -18.80 -12.01 0.33
C ILE A 396 -20.01 -12.94 0.51
N ASP A 397 -19.93 -14.20 0.08
CA ASP A 397 -21.00 -15.20 0.21
C ASP A 397 -21.27 -15.62 1.66
N GLU A 398 -20.34 -15.38 2.55
CA GLU A 398 -20.50 -15.51 3.99
C GLU A 398 -21.23 -14.31 4.63
N GLY A 399 -21.55 -13.28 3.85
CA GLY A 399 -22.31 -12.10 4.27
C GLY A 399 -21.42 -10.89 4.60
N ILE A 400 -20.11 -10.92 4.32
CA ILE A 400 -19.23 -9.77 4.55
C ILE A 400 -19.52 -8.70 3.49
N PRO A 401 -19.87 -7.46 3.90
CA PRO A 401 -20.15 -6.37 2.97
C PRO A 401 -18.86 -5.80 2.38
N VAL A 402 -18.48 -6.28 1.20
CA VAL A 402 -17.32 -5.77 0.46
C VAL A 402 -17.78 -4.81 -0.63
N ARG A 403 -17.24 -3.59 -0.63
CA ARG A 403 -17.61 -2.50 -1.55
C ARG A 403 -16.99 -2.65 -2.93
N GLY A 404 -15.79 -3.21 -3.00
CA GLY A 404 -15.05 -3.34 -4.24
C GLY A 404 -13.67 -3.96 -4.07
N TYR A 405 -13.00 -4.09 -5.19
CA TYR A 405 -11.64 -4.61 -5.31
C TYR A 405 -10.82 -3.69 -6.22
N ILE A 406 -9.71 -3.20 -5.70
CA ILE A 406 -8.75 -2.35 -6.42
C ILE A 406 -7.45 -3.13 -6.59
N HIS A 407 -7.02 -3.33 -7.83
CA HIS A 407 -5.76 -4.00 -8.14
C HIS A 407 -4.58 -3.04 -7.98
N TRP A 408 -3.53 -3.47 -7.26
CA TRP A 408 -2.25 -2.79 -7.24
C TRP A 408 -1.30 -3.47 -8.23
N SER A 409 -0.95 -2.82 -9.32
CA SER A 409 -1.21 -1.44 -9.70
C SER A 409 -1.69 -1.35 -11.15
N LEU A 410 -2.16 -0.18 -11.58
CA LEU A 410 -2.53 0.03 -12.98
C LEU A 410 -1.30 -0.14 -13.88
N ILE A 411 -0.20 0.52 -13.52
CA ILE A 411 1.05 0.57 -14.31
C ILE A 411 2.24 0.17 -13.45
N ASP A 412 3.28 -0.42 -14.04
CA ASP A 412 4.57 -0.58 -13.38
C ASP A 412 5.12 0.79 -13.00
N ASN A 413 5.57 0.94 -11.75
CA ASN A 413 5.92 2.22 -11.19
C ASN A 413 7.15 2.15 -10.27
N PHE A 414 7.44 3.25 -9.58
CA PHE A 414 8.52 3.37 -8.62
C PHE A 414 8.14 2.67 -7.30
N GLU A 415 8.83 1.58 -6.94
CA GLU A 415 8.55 0.79 -5.74
C GLU A 415 9.46 1.20 -4.58
N TRP A 416 9.38 2.44 -4.18
CA TRP A 416 10.07 3.01 -3.02
C TRP A 416 11.57 2.72 -3.01
N ILE A 417 12.12 2.21 -1.89
CA ILE A 417 13.57 1.88 -1.76
C ILE A 417 14.06 0.85 -2.80
N PHE A 418 13.16 0.10 -3.42
CA PHE A 418 13.50 -0.90 -4.45
C PHE A 418 13.59 -0.33 -5.87
N GLY A 419 13.26 0.95 -6.04
CA GLY A 419 13.29 1.60 -7.36
C GLY A 419 12.29 0.99 -8.33
N TYR A 420 12.71 0.74 -9.56
CA TYR A 420 11.86 0.22 -10.62
C TYR A 420 11.99 -1.30 -10.82
N GLY A 421 12.67 -2.00 -9.91
CA GLY A 421 12.86 -3.46 -9.97
C GLY A 421 11.56 -4.25 -9.90
N PRO A 422 10.76 -4.12 -8.83
CA PRO A 422 9.50 -4.83 -8.68
C PRO A 422 8.46 -4.41 -9.72
N LYS A 423 7.66 -5.37 -10.22
CA LYS A 423 6.66 -5.15 -11.26
C LYS A 423 5.29 -5.62 -10.77
N TYR A 424 4.38 -4.65 -10.52
CA TYR A 424 3.02 -4.89 -10.05
C TYR A 424 1.95 -4.52 -11.06
N GLY A 425 2.30 -3.71 -12.06
CA GLY A 425 1.36 -3.12 -13.02
C GLY A 425 0.63 -4.12 -13.89
N LEU A 426 -0.61 -3.82 -14.24
CA LEU A 426 -1.35 -4.44 -15.35
C LEU A 426 -0.77 -3.99 -16.70
N TYR A 427 -0.15 -2.82 -16.74
CA TYR A 427 0.56 -2.30 -17.89
C TYR A 427 2.04 -2.10 -17.57
N ALA A 428 2.91 -2.45 -18.50
CA ALA A 428 4.31 -2.07 -18.44
C ALA A 428 4.46 -0.61 -18.87
N VAL A 429 5.46 0.09 -18.30
CA VAL A 429 5.83 1.45 -18.71
C VAL A 429 7.26 1.45 -19.25
N ASP A 430 7.42 1.92 -20.48
CA ASP A 430 8.72 2.27 -21.03
C ASP A 430 9.14 3.64 -20.49
N ARG A 431 10.19 3.70 -19.71
CA ARG A 431 10.61 4.89 -18.97
C ARG A 431 11.28 5.98 -19.82
N GLN A 432 11.57 5.72 -21.09
CA GLN A 432 12.11 6.73 -22.01
C GLN A 432 10.99 7.41 -22.80
N SER A 433 10.03 6.62 -23.29
CA SER A 433 8.90 7.12 -24.08
C SER A 433 7.61 7.29 -23.29
N PHE A 434 7.57 6.81 -22.05
CA PHE A 434 6.39 6.72 -21.19
C PHE A 434 5.21 5.96 -21.82
N ARG A 435 5.49 5.12 -22.82
CA ARG A 435 4.46 4.28 -23.42
C ARG A 435 3.99 3.20 -22.45
N ARG A 436 2.64 3.06 -22.33
CA ARG A 436 2.00 2.00 -21.56
C ARG A 436 1.67 0.84 -22.49
N THR A 437 2.06 -0.39 -22.11
CA THR A 437 1.82 -1.61 -22.89
C THR A 437 1.08 -2.62 -22.00
N ALA A 438 -0.08 -3.06 -22.45
CA ALA A 438 -0.90 -4.02 -21.71
C ALA A 438 -0.15 -5.36 -21.52
N LYS A 439 -0.30 -5.93 -20.31
CA LYS A 439 0.21 -7.26 -19.99
C LYS A 439 -0.93 -8.29 -20.03
N PRO A 440 -0.66 -9.60 -20.11
CA PRO A 440 -1.67 -10.66 -20.08
C PRO A 440 -2.64 -10.57 -18.90
N SER A 441 -2.17 -10.22 -17.71
CA SER A 441 -3.00 -10.05 -16.52
C SER A 441 -4.07 -8.96 -16.65
N ALA A 442 -3.83 -7.93 -17.46
CA ALA A 442 -4.81 -6.88 -17.77
C ALA A 442 -6.05 -7.45 -18.45
N ALA A 443 -5.86 -8.35 -19.44
CA ALA A 443 -6.97 -9.00 -20.14
C ALA A 443 -7.77 -9.91 -19.19
N VAL A 444 -7.10 -10.69 -18.33
CA VAL A 444 -7.73 -11.58 -17.35
C VAL A 444 -8.58 -10.78 -16.37
N TYR A 445 -8.01 -9.75 -15.75
CA TYR A 445 -8.70 -8.92 -14.77
C TYR A 445 -9.87 -8.15 -15.41
N GLY A 446 -9.63 -7.52 -16.55
CA GLY A 446 -10.67 -6.78 -17.28
C GLY A 446 -11.84 -7.67 -17.73
N ALA A 447 -11.59 -8.92 -18.09
CA ALA A 447 -12.65 -9.87 -18.43
C ALA A 447 -13.55 -10.19 -17.23
N ILE A 448 -12.98 -10.37 -16.03
CA ILE A 448 -13.73 -10.60 -14.79
C ILE A 448 -14.56 -9.35 -14.44
N ALA A 449 -13.95 -8.16 -14.47
CA ALA A 449 -14.61 -6.90 -14.16
C ALA A 449 -15.82 -6.64 -15.09
N ARG A 450 -15.65 -6.78 -16.40
CA ARG A 450 -16.75 -6.59 -17.38
C ARG A 450 -17.92 -7.54 -17.18
N ARG A 451 -17.66 -8.79 -16.80
CA ARG A 451 -18.72 -9.78 -16.51
C ARG A 451 -19.31 -9.63 -15.12
N ASN A 452 -18.64 -8.89 -14.22
CA ASN A 452 -18.90 -8.88 -12.79
C ASN A 452 -18.95 -10.30 -12.20
N SER A 453 -18.10 -11.20 -12.71
CA SER A 453 -18.16 -12.64 -12.44
C SER A 453 -16.79 -13.31 -12.64
N LEU A 454 -16.55 -14.36 -11.89
CA LEU A 454 -15.40 -15.26 -12.07
C LEU A 454 -15.54 -16.10 -13.33
#